data_1bb96e56015991fdac8af4d8992c8a6f
#
_entry.id   1bb96e56015991fdac8af4d8992c8a6f
#
_cell.length_a   1.000
_cell.length_b   1.000
_cell.length_c   1.000
_cell.angle_alpha   90.00
_cell.angle_beta   90.00
_cell.angle_gamma   90.00
#
_symmetry.space_group_name_H-M   'P 1'
#
loop_
_entity.id
_entity.type
_entity.pdbx_description
1 polymer ?
#
loop_
_entity_poly.entity_id
_entity_poly.type
_entity_poly.pdbx_seq_one_letter_code
_entity_poly.pdbx_strand_id
1 'polypeptide(L)'
;MRAPILTKREFQIIEYLAAGIIRDEIARDIKVSPETVKLHTKNILRKFDSASVRDGAADIQAFVRAYGKNGLGHQIFNTSVTVTAVIDPDKKRAQWEIKSQGYVVCGVVKDLTLATIKHNHLTNLLMNGVVPEIVTNSSSLAEYRVVLDCPLDQGKPIDRFTNFTELSPKEAAIQEISYMTGTPCSQLSLDVQFLGEEDITLGLKVFVGLESQDFKNNPDISFLQNGNRAGLTVKNPSMETLYVVSMEP
;
A
#
# COMPACT_ATOMS: atom_id res chain seq x y z
N MET A 1 -11.33 -5.06 1.84
CA MET A 1 -11.12 -6.20 2.78
C MET A 1 -10.35 -5.71 4.00
N ARG A 2 -10.58 -6.24 5.19
CA ARG A 2 -9.74 -5.94 6.38
C ARG A 2 -8.73 -7.07 6.55
N ALA A 3 -7.46 -6.76 6.79
CA ALA A 3 -6.49 -7.78 7.15
C ALA A 3 -6.76 -8.25 8.59
N PRO A 4 -6.99 -9.54 8.83
CA PRO A 4 -7.26 -10.04 10.17
C PRO A 4 -6.00 -9.96 11.06
N ILE A 5 -6.19 -9.60 12.33
CA ILE A 5 -5.12 -9.65 13.32
C ILE A 5 -5.02 -11.08 13.86
N LEU A 6 -3.92 -11.75 13.56
CA LEU A 6 -3.64 -13.12 13.97
C LEU A 6 -2.71 -13.13 15.18
N THR A 7 -2.96 -14.04 16.12
CA THR A 7 -1.98 -14.32 17.18
C THR A 7 -0.70 -14.92 16.58
N LYS A 8 0.42 -14.88 17.28
CA LYS A 8 1.71 -15.44 16.82
C LYS A 8 1.57 -16.90 16.36
N ARG A 9 0.76 -17.70 17.08
CA ARG A 9 0.53 -19.12 16.75
C ARG A 9 -0.37 -19.27 15.50
N GLU A 10 -1.42 -18.47 15.39
CA GLU A 10 -2.27 -18.46 14.19
C GLU A 10 -1.48 -18.01 12.96
N PHE A 11 -0.61 -17.02 13.11
CA PHE A 11 0.26 -16.56 12.02
C PHE A 11 1.22 -17.67 11.55
N GLN A 12 1.79 -18.42 12.46
CA GLN A 12 2.62 -19.59 12.14
C GLN A 12 1.82 -20.66 11.38
N ILE A 13 0.59 -20.97 11.82
CA ILE A 13 -0.25 -22.02 11.22
C ILE A 13 -0.77 -21.60 9.85
N ILE A 14 -1.12 -20.32 9.63
CA ILE A 14 -1.67 -19.87 8.33
C ILE A 14 -0.65 -20.02 7.20
N GLU A 15 0.65 -19.88 7.46
CA GLU A 15 1.71 -20.11 6.47
C GLU A 15 1.70 -21.56 5.98
N TYR A 16 1.50 -22.53 6.87
CA TYR A 16 1.36 -23.94 6.51
C TYR A 16 0.06 -24.21 5.73
N LEU A 17 -1.06 -23.59 6.15
CA LEU A 17 -2.34 -23.72 5.45
C LEU A 17 -2.26 -23.18 4.02
N ALA A 18 -1.59 -22.05 3.82
CA ALA A 18 -1.36 -21.47 2.50
C ALA A 18 -0.51 -22.40 1.59
N ALA A 19 0.42 -23.13 2.19
CA ALA A 19 1.26 -24.11 1.50
C ALA A 19 0.54 -25.48 1.26
N GLY A 20 -0.70 -25.63 1.73
CA GLY A 20 -1.47 -26.86 1.57
C GLY A 20 -1.03 -28.02 2.48
N ILE A 21 -0.27 -27.72 3.54
CA ILE A 21 0.24 -28.74 4.48
C ILE A 21 -0.92 -29.25 5.35
N ILE A 22 -0.98 -30.54 5.54
CA ILE A 22 -2.04 -31.19 6.32
C ILE A 22 -1.84 -31.03 7.83
N ARG A 23 -2.96 -31.08 8.56
CA ARG A 23 -3.01 -30.84 10.01
C ARG A 23 -1.98 -31.61 10.82
N ASP A 24 -1.80 -32.90 10.54
CA ASP A 24 -0.95 -33.77 11.34
C ASP A 24 0.55 -33.48 11.12
N GLU A 25 0.92 -33.05 9.92
CA GLU A 25 2.27 -32.56 9.61
C GLU A 25 2.52 -31.20 10.30
N ILE A 26 1.57 -30.28 10.21
CA ILE A 26 1.66 -29.00 10.94
C ILE A 26 1.87 -29.27 12.44
N ALA A 27 1.06 -30.14 13.03
CA ALA A 27 1.13 -30.48 14.46
C ALA A 27 2.52 -31.01 14.85
N ARG A 28 3.11 -31.86 14.02
CA ARG A 28 4.44 -32.43 14.22
C ARG A 28 5.52 -31.32 14.15
N ASP A 29 5.48 -30.49 13.12
CA ASP A 29 6.49 -29.45 12.87
C ASP A 29 6.49 -28.38 13.97
N ILE A 30 5.33 -27.95 14.42
CA ILE A 30 5.22 -26.92 15.47
C ILE A 30 5.13 -27.47 16.90
N LYS A 31 5.25 -28.82 17.04
CA LYS A 31 5.29 -29.56 18.32
C LYS A 31 4.05 -29.33 19.19
N VAL A 32 2.87 -29.50 18.63
CA VAL A 32 1.58 -29.43 19.33
C VAL A 32 0.69 -30.64 18.93
N SER A 33 -0.47 -30.79 19.60
CA SER A 33 -1.43 -31.80 19.21
C SER A 33 -2.18 -31.41 17.91
N PRO A 34 -2.64 -32.38 17.11
CA PRO A 34 -3.51 -32.11 15.96
C PRO A 34 -4.81 -31.38 16.34
N GLU A 35 -5.33 -31.60 17.55
CA GLU A 35 -6.51 -30.90 18.05
C GLU A 35 -6.22 -29.41 18.32
N THR A 36 -5.00 -29.08 18.77
CA THR A 36 -4.55 -27.69 18.91
C THR A 36 -4.49 -26.99 17.56
N VAL A 37 -3.95 -27.65 16.53
CA VAL A 37 -3.93 -27.09 15.16
C VAL A 37 -5.36 -26.89 14.65
N LYS A 38 -6.27 -27.86 14.85
CA LYS A 38 -7.68 -27.75 14.47
C LYS A 38 -8.36 -26.54 15.12
N LEU A 39 -8.11 -26.30 16.43
CA LEU A 39 -8.65 -25.16 17.14
C LEU A 39 -8.16 -23.82 16.55
N HIS A 40 -6.86 -23.69 16.32
CA HIS A 40 -6.30 -22.48 15.71
C HIS A 40 -6.79 -22.27 14.26
N THR A 41 -6.89 -23.36 13.47
CA THR A 41 -7.46 -23.30 12.12
C THR A 41 -8.90 -22.76 12.15
N LYS A 42 -9.73 -23.25 13.06
CA LYS A 42 -11.11 -22.74 13.25
C LYS A 42 -11.11 -21.24 13.59
N ASN A 43 -10.21 -20.79 14.46
CA ASN A 43 -10.09 -19.38 14.82
C ASN A 43 -9.62 -18.52 13.64
N ILE A 44 -8.66 -19.02 12.84
CA ILE A 44 -8.21 -18.37 11.60
C ILE A 44 -9.40 -18.20 10.64
N LEU A 45 -10.11 -19.29 10.32
CA LEU A 45 -11.24 -19.25 9.40
C LEU A 45 -12.32 -18.26 9.84
N ARG A 46 -12.64 -18.22 11.14
CA ARG A 46 -13.59 -17.22 11.68
C ARG A 46 -13.11 -15.78 11.44
N LYS A 47 -11.81 -15.52 11.56
CA LYS A 47 -11.22 -14.19 11.33
C LYS A 47 -11.22 -13.79 9.86
N PHE A 48 -11.21 -14.76 8.96
CA PHE A 48 -11.33 -14.59 7.49
C PHE A 48 -12.78 -14.67 7.00
N ASP A 49 -13.75 -14.86 7.91
CA ASP A 49 -15.16 -15.05 7.56
C ASP A 49 -15.38 -16.18 6.55
N SER A 50 -14.64 -17.29 6.74
CA SER A 50 -14.64 -18.44 5.83
C SER A 50 -15.11 -19.71 6.54
N ALA A 51 -15.91 -20.53 5.84
CA ALA A 51 -16.44 -21.77 6.37
C ALA A 51 -15.39 -22.91 6.38
N SER A 52 -14.46 -22.90 5.44
CA SER A 52 -13.41 -23.90 5.32
C SER A 52 -12.10 -23.31 4.76
N VAL A 53 -10.99 -24.04 4.90
CA VAL A 53 -9.70 -23.64 4.30
C VAL A 53 -9.81 -23.52 2.77
N ARG A 54 -10.63 -24.37 2.14
CA ARG A 54 -10.85 -24.33 0.69
C ARG A 54 -11.59 -23.05 0.28
N ASP A 55 -12.62 -22.66 1.04
CA ASP A 55 -13.40 -21.44 0.76
C ASP A 55 -12.56 -20.18 0.98
N GLY A 56 -11.71 -20.18 2.01
CA GLY A 56 -10.81 -19.06 2.34
C GLY A 56 -9.44 -19.10 1.64
N ALA A 57 -9.21 -20.05 0.73
CA ALA A 57 -7.86 -20.30 0.18
C ALA A 57 -7.25 -19.06 -0.49
N ALA A 58 -8.02 -18.32 -1.28
CA ALA A 58 -7.56 -17.14 -1.97
C ALA A 58 -7.17 -16.03 -0.98
N ASP A 59 -7.99 -15.78 0.03
CA ASP A 59 -7.74 -14.76 1.07
C ASP A 59 -6.55 -15.14 1.96
N ILE A 60 -6.43 -16.43 2.32
CA ILE A 60 -5.30 -16.96 3.09
C ILE A 60 -4.00 -16.81 2.30
N GLN A 61 -3.99 -17.16 1.01
CA GLN A 61 -2.82 -16.99 0.14
C GLN A 61 -2.45 -15.52 -0.05
N ALA A 62 -3.43 -14.64 -0.28
CA ALA A 62 -3.21 -13.21 -0.40
C ALA A 62 -2.63 -12.62 0.90
N PHE A 63 -3.16 -13.05 2.06
CA PHE A 63 -2.63 -12.64 3.37
C PHE A 63 -1.18 -13.08 3.57
N VAL A 64 -0.87 -14.36 3.30
CA VAL A 64 0.50 -14.88 3.45
C VAL A 64 1.45 -14.24 2.45
N ARG A 65 1.02 -13.96 1.22
CA ARG A 65 1.82 -13.20 0.26
C ARG A 65 2.17 -11.81 0.79
N ALA A 66 1.21 -11.11 1.39
CA ALA A 66 1.43 -9.77 1.90
C ALA A 66 2.28 -9.73 3.18
N TYR A 67 1.99 -10.60 4.15
CA TYR A 67 2.50 -10.49 5.52
C TYR A 67 3.40 -11.65 5.95
N GLY A 68 3.41 -12.77 5.22
CA GLY A 68 4.19 -13.97 5.56
C GLY A 68 5.69 -13.75 5.47
N LYS A 69 6.46 -14.60 6.14
CA LYS A 69 7.93 -14.53 6.18
C LYS A 69 8.58 -14.66 4.80
N ASN A 70 7.98 -15.47 3.92
CA ASN A 70 8.43 -15.68 2.55
C ASN A 70 7.64 -14.84 1.54
N GLY A 71 6.82 -13.89 2.03
CA GLY A 71 6.05 -12.96 1.23
C GLY A 71 6.72 -11.58 1.15
N LEU A 72 5.92 -10.53 0.93
CA LEU A 72 6.40 -9.15 0.83
C LEU A 72 6.81 -8.55 2.19
N GLY A 73 6.50 -9.24 3.30
CA GLY A 73 6.93 -8.86 4.64
C GLY A 73 6.29 -7.59 5.19
N HIS A 74 5.15 -7.16 4.67
CA HIS A 74 4.44 -6.00 5.21
C HIS A 74 4.04 -6.23 6.66
N GLN A 75 4.09 -5.17 7.46
CA GLN A 75 3.66 -5.21 8.85
C GLN A 75 2.39 -4.41 9.09
N ILE A 76 2.04 -3.51 8.16
CA ILE A 76 0.94 -2.55 8.29
C ILE A 76 -0.12 -2.87 7.24
N PHE A 77 -1.38 -2.75 7.64
CA PHE A 77 -2.53 -2.66 6.74
C PHE A 77 -3.12 -1.25 6.84
N ASN A 78 -3.32 -0.59 5.70
CA ASN A 78 -3.95 0.72 5.65
C ASN A 78 -5.47 0.56 5.47
N THR A 79 -6.26 1.16 6.33
CA THR A 79 -7.71 1.28 6.14
C THR A 79 -8.02 2.31 5.05
N SER A 80 -7.19 3.35 4.96
CA SER A 80 -7.27 4.35 3.90
C SER A 80 -5.89 4.92 3.58
N VAL A 81 -5.71 5.28 2.31
CA VAL A 81 -4.59 6.08 1.82
C VAL A 81 -5.18 7.22 1.00
N THR A 82 -4.82 8.44 1.35
CA THR A 82 -5.19 9.65 0.59
C THR A 82 -3.92 10.31 0.08
N VAL A 83 -3.86 10.52 -1.20
CA VAL A 83 -2.75 11.20 -1.88
C VAL A 83 -3.31 12.45 -2.52
N THR A 84 -2.73 13.60 -2.19
CA THR A 84 -3.04 14.87 -2.83
C THR A 84 -1.79 15.38 -3.54
N ALA A 85 -1.94 15.78 -4.79
CA ALA A 85 -0.89 16.36 -5.58
C ALA A 85 -1.34 17.66 -6.23
N VAL A 86 -0.58 18.73 -6.03
CA VAL A 86 -0.78 20.02 -6.68
C VAL A 86 0.40 20.29 -7.61
N ILE A 87 0.12 20.33 -8.90
CA ILE A 87 1.11 20.48 -9.95
C ILE A 87 1.11 21.95 -10.40
N ASP A 88 2.28 22.55 -10.42
CA ASP A 88 2.54 23.86 -11.00
C ASP A 88 3.45 23.67 -12.22
N PRO A 89 2.87 23.56 -13.44
CA PRO A 89 3.62 23.28 -14.65
C PRO A 89 4.64 24.38 -14.96
N ASP A 90 4.30 25.64 -14.71
CA ASP A 90 5.17 26.80 -14.94
C ASP A 90 6.41 26.77 -14.06
N LYS A 91 6.25 26.34 -12.81
CA LYS A 91 7.36 26.17 -11.85
C LYS A 91 7.99 24.79 -11.89
N LYS A 92 7.52 23.91 -12.78
CA LYS A 92 8.07 22.56 -13.01
C LYS A 92 8.17 21.77 -11.70
N ARG A 93 7.14 21.88 -10.86
CA ARG A 93 7.09 21.24 -9.53
C ARG A 93 5.72 20.66 -9.22
N ALA A 94 5.72 19.64 -8.40
CA ALA A 94 4.52 19.10 -7.78
C ALA A 94 4.67 19.09 -6.25
N GLN A 95 3.63 19.51 -5.54
CA GLN A 95 3.54 19.39 -4.10
C GLN A 95 2.70 18.18 -3.75
N TRP A 96 3.22 17.32 -2.90
CA TRP A 96 2.60 16.07 -2.51
C TRP A 96 2.27 16.04 -1.04
N GLU A 97 1.11 15.50 -0.74
CA GLU A 97 0.68 15.15 0.60
C GLU A 97 0.12 13.72 0.58
N ILE A 98 0.66 12.83 1.40
CA ILE A 98 0.21 11.45 1.52
C ILE A 98 -0.21 11.22 2.97
N LYS A 99 -1.48 10.89 3.17
CA LYS A 99 -2.04 10.51 4.47
C LYS A 99 -2.45 9.06 4.43
N SER A 100 -2.05 8.26 5.40
CA SER A 100 -2.55 6.90 5.53
C SER A 100 -2.90 6.60 6.98
N GLN A 101 -4.02 5.90 7.14
CA GLN A 101 -4.52 5.40 8.41
C GLN A 101 -4.56 3.88 8.35
N GLY A 102 -4.20 3.23 9.42
CA GLY A 102 -4.14 1.79 9.44
C GLY A 102 -3.85 1.20 10.81
N TYR A 103 -3.36 -0.02 10.82
CA TYR A 103 -2.94 -0.73 12.03
C TYR A 103 -1.85 -1.75 11.73
N VAL A 104 -1.12 -2.11 12.78
CA VAL A 104 -0.08 -3.14 12.69
C VAL A 104 -0.74 -4.53 12.65
N VAL A 105 -0.50 -5.28 11.58
CA VAL A 105 -1.06 -6.63 11.36
C VAL A 105 -0.21 -7.68 12.05
N CYS A 106 1.12 -7.53 11.99
CA CYS A 106 2.05 -8.50 12.56
C CYS A 106 3.36 -7.83 13.01
N GLY A 107 4.01 -8.43 13.98
CA GLY A 107 5.30 -7.96 14.48
C GLY A 107 5.25 -6.66 15.27
N VAL A 108 6.35 -5.93 15.22
CA VAL A 108 6.55 -4.62 15.87
C VAL A 108 7.10 -3.65 14.85
N VAL A 109 6.41 -2.55 14.62
CA VAL A 109 6.84 -1.48 13.74
C VAL A 109 7.72 -0.52 14.54
N LYS A 110 8.98 -0.39 14.16
CA LYS A 110 9.97 0.48 14.82
C LYS A 110 10.26 1.74 14.04
N ASP A 111 10.00 1.71 12.74
CA ASP A 111 10.25 2.81 11.82
C ASP A 111 9.20 2.88 10.72
N LEU A 112 9.13 4.02 10.07
CA LEU A 112 8.33 4.28 8.88
C LEU A 112 9.27 4.47 7.70
N THR A 113 8.97 3.84 6.58
CA THR A 113 9.75 3.95 5.35
C THR A 113 8.93 4.53 4.21
N LEU A 114 9.59 5.28 3.34
CA LEU A 114 9.11 5.74 2.05
C LEU A 114 10.16 5.38 1.00
N ALA A 115 9.75 4.62 0.00
CA ALA A 115 10.59 4.36 -1.17
C ALA A 115 10.09 5.16 -2.37
N THR A 116 10.98 5.81 -3.09
CA THR A 116 10.66 6.59 -4.28
C THR A 116 11.59 6.22 -5.42
N ILE A 117 11.04 6.20 -6.65
CA ILE A 117 11.86 6.05 -7.85
C ILE A 117 12.59 7.37 -8.09
N LYS A 118 13.90 7.29 -8.33
CA LYS A 118 14.79 8.44 -8.40
C LYS A 118 14.80 9.09 -9.78
N HIS A 119 13.63 9.47 -10.28
CA HIS A 119 13.55 10.24 -11.53
C HIS A 119 13.52 11.74 -11.28
N ASN A 120 13.01 12.16 -10.12
CA ASN A 120 12.82 13.57 -9.77
C ASN A 120 13.52 13.91 -8.46
N HIS A 121 13.86 15.18 -8.28
CA HIS A 121 14.44 15.64 -7.03
C HIS A 121 13.34 15.92 -6.01
N LEU A 122 13.37 15.22 -4.87
CA LEU A 122 12.51 15.51 -3.73
C LEU A 122 13.18 16.57 -2.84
N THR A 123 12.41 17.57 -2.49
CA THR A 123 12.79 18.61 -1.53
C THR A 123 11.72 18.77 -0.45
N ASN A 124 12.10 19.31 0.69
CA ASN A 124 11.19 19.55 1.81
C ASN A 124 10.44 18.29 2.29
N LEU A 125 11.09 17.12 2.21
CA LEU A 125 10.49 15.86 2.62
C LEU A 125 10.38 15.81 4.14
N LEU A 126 9.14 15.66 4.63
CA LEU A 126 8.82 15.41 6.03
C LEU A 126 7.94 14.15 6.13
N MET A 127 8.23 13.29 7.10
CA MET A 127 7.42 12.13 7.46
C MET A 127 6.99 12.30 8.93
N ASN A 128 5.69 12.43 9.16
CA ASN A 128 5.12 12.79 10.47
C ASN A 128 5.76 14.05 11.10
N GLY A 129 6.09 15.03 10.26
CA GLY A 129 6.72 16.29 10.70
C GLY A 129 8.23 16.21 10.95
N VAL A 130 8.85 15.03 10.74
CA VAL A 130 10.28 14.77 10.95
C VAL A 130 10.99 14.67 9.61
N VAL A 131 12.19 15.24 9.49
CA VAL A 131 13.07 15.03 8.33
C VAL A 131 13.62 13.61 8.39
N PRO A 132 13.32 12.75 7.39
CA PRO A 132 13.77 11.38 7.43
C PRO A 132 15.26 11.24 7.09
N GLU A 133 15.86 10.17 7.57
CA GLU A 133 17.19 9.74 7.13
C GLU A 133 17.10 9.00 5.78
N ILE A 134 18.14 9.14 4.96
CA ILE A 134 18.27 8.39 3.73
C ILE A 134 18.97 7.05 4.04
N VAL A 135 18.25 5.94 3.84
CA VAL A 135 18.76 4.58 4.09
C VAL A 135 19.45 4.01 2.87
N THR A 136 18.81 4.18 1.70
CA THR A 136 19.30 3.70 0.40
C THR A 136 19.27 4.83 -0.60
N ASN A 137 20.33 4.99 -1.37
CA ASN A 137 20.44 6.01 -2.40
C ASN A 137 21.18 5.42 -3.62
N SER A 138 20.48 4.56 -4.37
CA SER A 138 20.99 3.99 -5.62
C SER A 138 20.71 4.90 -6.82
N SER A 139 21.09 4.49 -8.02
CA SER A 139 20.81 5.23 -9.25
C SER A 139 19.31 5.30 -9.60
N SER A 140 18.51 4.35 -9.13
CA SER A 140 17.08 4.22 -9.49
C SER A 140 16.11 4.33 -8.32
N LEU A 141 16.59 4.18 -7.07
CA LEU A 141 15.75 4.12 -5.89
C LEU A 141 16.34 4.96 -4.75
N ALA A 142 15.52 5.73 -4.08
CA ALA A 142 15.82 6.33 -2.80
C ALA A 142 14.84 5.81 -1.74
N GLU A 143 15.36 5.39 -0.60
CA GLU A 143 14.58 4.96 0.55
C GLU A 143 14.87 5.89 1.74
N TYR A 144 13.82 6.36 2.35
CA TYR A 144 13.81 7.28 3.48
C TYR A 144 13.20 6.59 4.69
N ARG A 145 13.72 6.88 5.88
CA ARG A 145 13.27 6.26 7.13
C ARG A 145 13.14 7.29 8.25
N VAL A 146 12.08 7.15 9.05
CA VAL A 146 11.91 7.83 10.34
C VAL A 146 11.75 6.77 11.41
N VAL A 147 12.61 6.81 12.43
CA VAL A 147 12.51 5.93 13.61
C VAL A 147 11.40 6.47 14.51
N LEU A 148 10.53 5.59 15.00
CA LEU A 148 9.47 5.93 15.93
C LEU A 148 10.03 6.06 17.35
N ASP A 149 9.62 7.11 18.08
CA ASP A 149 9.96 7.27 19.50
C ASP A 149 9.50 6.08 20.35
N CYS A 150 8.33 5.53 20.00
CA CYS A 150 7.76 4.34 20.61
C CYS A 150 7.41 3.31 19.54
N PRO A 151 8.00 2.11 19.57
CA PRO A 151 7.61 1.02 18.71
C PRO A 151 6.13 0.67 18.84
N LEU A 152 5.49 0.31 17.74
CA LEU A 152 4.07 -0.04 17.68
C LEU A 152 3.91 -1.55 17.61
N ASP A 153 3.27 -2.13 18.61
CA ASP A 153 2.92 -3.54 18.65
C ASP A 153 1.74 -3.88 17.74
N GLN A 154 1.58 -5.16 17.46
CA GLN A 154 0.46 -5.72 16.73
C GLN A 154 -0.90 -5.25 17.28
N GLY A 155 -1.80 -4.85 16.38
CA GLY A 155 -3.12 -4.32 16.70
C GLY A 155 -3.15 -2.82 17.00
N LYS A 156 -2.00 -2.17 17.16
CA LYS A 156 -1.96 -0.72 17.40
C LYS A 156 -2.31 0.06 16.15
N PRO A 157 -3.10 1.13 16.27
CA PRO A 157 -3.36 2.05 15.17
C PRO A 157 -2.08 2.78 14.75
N ILE A 158 -2.03 3.16 13.49
CA ILE A 158 -0.95 3.95 12.93
C ILE A 158 -1.50 4.95 11.93
N ASP A 159 -1.16 6.22 12.15
CA ASP A 159 -1.40 7.31 11.23
C ASP A 159 -0.06 7.77 10.67
N ARG A 160 0.02 7.91 9.35
CA ARG A 160 1.21 8.39 8.67
C ARG A 160 0.87 9.59 7.83
N PHE A 161 1.73 10.57 7.88
CA PHE A 161 1.64 11.78 7.10
C PHE A 161 2.99 12.04 6.44
N THR A 162 3.00 12.18 5.13
CA THR A 162 4.21 12.50 4.37
C THR A 162 3.90 13.64 3.42
N ASN A 163 4.77 14.65 3.41
CA ASN A 163 4.71 15.74 2.46
C ASN A 163 6.08 16.00 1.85
N PHE A 164 6.11 16.39 0.60
CA PHE A 164 7.32 16.75 -0.12
C PHE A 164 7.01 17.58 -1.36
N THR A 165 8.05 18.22 -1.89
CA THR A 165 8.02 18.87 -3.21
C THR A 165 8.88 18.07 -4.16
N GLU A 166 8.32 17.71 -5.29
CA GLU A 166 9.00 17.07 -6.41
C GLU A 166 9.34 18.12 -7.47
N LEU A 167 10.59 18.14 -7.91
CA LEU A 167 11.09 19.03 -8.95
C LEU A 167 11.43 18.22 -10.19
N SER A 168 11.00 18.68 -11.36
CA SER A 168 11.36 18.06 -12.63
C SER A 168 12.86 18.18 -12.91
N PRO A 169 13.59 17.07 -13.14
CA PRO A 169 15.03 17.10 -13.32
C PRO A 169 15.47 17.63 -14.71
N LYS A 170 14.57 17.65 -15.69
CA LYS A 170 14.87 17.97 -17.09
C LYS A 170 14.34 19.33 -17.55
N GLU A 171 13.96 20.20 -16.62
CA GLU A 171 13.30 21.46 -16.94
C GLU A 171 12.01 21.31 -17.81
N ALA A 172 11.49 20.09 -17.94
CA ALA A 172 10.24 19.82 -18.62
C ALA A 172 9.04 20.06 -17.67
N ALA A 173 7.91 20.43 -18.21
CA ALA A 173 6.68 20.52 -17.43
C ALA A 173 6.29 19.13 -16.90
N ILE A 174 5.80 19.07 -15.65
CA ILE A 174 5.23 17.84 -15.10
C ILE A 174 3.83 17.68 -15.69
N GLN A 175 3.66 16.71 -16.59
CA GLN A 175 2.39 16.45 -17.28
C GLN A 175 1.62 15.25 -16.74
N GLU A 176 2.24 14.47 -15.85
CA GLU A 176 1.62 13.30 -15.26
C GLU A 176 2.08 13.10 -13.81
N ILE A 177 1.23 12.45 -13.05
CA ILE A 177 1.53 11.99 -11.70
C ILE A 177 1.25 10.51 -11.62
N SER A 178 2.14 9.77 -11.00
CA SER A 178 2.00 8.35 -10.78
C SER A 178 2.07 7.99 -9.30
N TYR A 179 1.16 7.11 -8.87
CA TYR A 179 1.16 6.54 -7.52
C TYR A 179 1.05 5.02 -7.58
N MET A 180 1.97 4.34 -6.92
CA MET A 180 1.98 2.88 -6.84
C MET A 180 1.56 2.42 -5.44
N THR A 181 0.64 1.45 -5.40
CA THR A 181 0.21 0.82 -4.14
C THR A 181 1.27 -0.14 -3.62
N GLY A 182 2.16 0.35 -2.76
CA GLY A 182 3.24 -0.45 -2.17
C GLY A 182 2.88 -1.16 -0.86
N THR A 183 1.73 -0.85 -0.26
CA THR A 183 1.27 -1.43 1.01
C THR A 183 -0.21 -1.82 0.90
N PRO A 184 -0.62 -2.98 1.45
CA PRO A 184 -2.03 -3.38 1.40
C PRO A 184 -2.94 -2.32 2.00
N CYS A 185 -4.03 -1.97 1.30
CA CYS A 185 -5.01 -1.01 1.80
C CYS A 185 -6.46 -1.34 1.38
N SER A 186 -7.44 -0.87 2.16
CA SER A 186 -8.86 -1.02 1.81
C SER A 186 -9.33 0.01 0.81
N GLN A 187 -8.79 1.23 0.89
CA GLN A 187 -9.18 2.34 0.03
C GLN A 187 -7.98 3.21 -0.31
N LEU A 188 -7.86 3.55 -1.58
CA LEU A 188 -6.97 4.58 -2.09
C LEU A 188 -7.81 5.72 -2.64
N SER A 189 -7.48 6.95 -2.26
CA SER A 189 -7.99 8.17 -2.88
C SER A 189 -6.82 8.99 -3.40
N LEU A 190 -6.86 9.39 -4.65
CA LEU A 190 -5.88 10.26 -5.30
C LEU A 190 -6.59 11.51 -5.79
N ASP A 191 -6.12 12.68 -5.37
CA ASP A 191 -6.65 13.99 -5.74
C ASP A 191 -5.53 14.80 -6.38
N VAL A 192 -5.68 15.14 -7.65
CA VAL A 192 -4.67 15.81 -8.46
C VAL A 192 -5.23 17.12 -8.99
N GLN A 193 -4.48 18.20 -8.81
CA GLN A 193 -4.81 19.52 -9.33
C GLN A 193 -3.64 20.08 -10.14
N PHE A 194 -3.92 20.55 -11.37
CA PHE A 194 -2.99 21.29 -12.21
C PHE A 194 -3.29 22.79 -12.09
N LEU A 195 -2.28 23.60 -11.77
CA LEU A 195 -2.41 25.05 -11.65
C LEU A 195 -2.24 25.71 -13.01
N GLY A 196 -2.90 26.86 -13.22
CA GLY A 196 -2.71 27.74 -14.37
C GLY A 196 -3.47 27.37 -15.64
N GLU A 197 -4.07 26.19 -15.73
CA GLU A 197 -4.84 25.74 -16.89
C GLU A 197 -6.28 25.43 -16.48
N GLU A 198 -7.27 26.13 -17.06
CA GLU A 198 -8.69 25.96 -16.68
C GLU A 198 -9.39 24.89 -17.49
N ASP A 199 -9.01 24.69 -18.76
CA ASP A 199 -9.67 23.77 -19.71
C ASP A 199 -8.69 22.68 -20.19
N ILE A 200 -8.32 21.75 -19.32
CA ILE A 200 -7.51 20.61 -19.68
C ILE A 200 -8.31 19.31 -19.59
N THR A 201 -8.01 18.37 -20.46
CA THR A 201 -8.50 16.99 -20.34
C THR A 201 -7.51 16.18 -19.50
N LEU A 202 -8.01 15.51 -18.47
CA LEU A 202 -7.20 14.63 -17.63
C LEU A 202 -7.56 13.17 -17.90
N GLY A 203 -6.57 12.35 -18.15
CA GLY A 203 -6.71 10.91 -18.37
C GLY A 203 -6.24 10.10 -17.16
N LEU A 204 -6.82 8.92 -16.98
CA LEU A 204 -6.38 7.92 -16.03
C LEU A 204 -5.87 6.69 -16.77
N LYS A 205 -4.68 6.22 -16.42
CA LYS A 205 -4.15 4.91 -16.82
C LYS A 205 -3.87 4.08 -15.58
N VAL A 206 -4.22 2.80 -15.64
CA VAL A 206 -3.99 1.85 -14.56
C VAL A 206 -3.12 0.71 -15.08
N PHE A 207 -2.04 0.39 -14.38
CA PHE A 207 -1.13 -0.67 -14.75
C PHE A 207 -0.99 -1.67 -13.61
N VAL A 208 -1.09 -2.95 -13.92
CA VAL A 208 -0.73 -4.06 -13.03
C VAL A 208 0.51 -4.74 -13.61
N GLY A 209 1.65 -4.59 -12.94
CA GLY A 209 2.94 -4.91 -13.54
C GLY A 209 3.23 -4.02 -14.75
N LEU A 210 3.43 -4.61 -15.93
CA LEU A 210 3.69 -3.88 -17.18
C LEU A 210 2.44 -3.76 -18.08
N GLU A 211 1.29 -4.32 -17.67
CA GLU A 211 0.08 -4.37 -18.49
C GLU A 211 -0.87 -3.24 -18.12
N SER A 212 -1.32 -2.49 -19.13
CA SER A 212 -2.41 -1.51 -18.97
C SER A 212 -3.74 -2.24 -18.79
N GLN A 213 -4.51 -1.82 -17.78
CA GLN A 213 -5.82 -2.37 -17.47
C GLN A 213 -6.93 -1.42 -17.89
N ASP A 214 -8.03 -1.99 -18.44
CA ASP A 214 -9.26 -1.22 -18.63
C ASP A 214 -9.96 -1.04 -17.28
N PHE A 215 -10.00 0.19 -16.80
CA PHE A 215 -10.65 0.54 -15.53
C PHE A 215 -12.11 0.97 -15.69
N LYS A 216 -12.56 1.32 -16.92
CA LYS A 216 -13.90 1.93 -17.15
C LYS A 216 -15.06 1.06 -16.66
N ASN A 217 -14.86 -0.27 -16.69
CA ASN A 217 -15.86 -1.24 -16.27
C ASN A 217 -15.57 -1.81 -14.86
N ASN A 218 -14.58 -1.31 -14.15
CA ASN A 218 -14.24 -1.80 -12.81
C ASN A 218 -15.09 -1.05 -11.76
N PRO A 219 -16.03 -1.72 -11.05
CA PRO A 219 -16.92 -1.07 -10.08
C PRO A 219 -16.18 -0.56 -8.83
N ASP A 220 -14.94 -1.03 -8.61
CA ASP A 220 -14.11 -0.61 -7.48
C ASP A 220 -13.30 0.66 -7.78
N ILE A 221 -13.32 1.14 -9.05
CA ILE A 221 -12.60 2.35 -9.48
C ILE A 221 -13.60 3.43 -9.87
N SER A 222 -13.48 4.59 -9.23
CA SER A 222 -14.22 5.81 -9.58
C SER A 222 -13.23 6.91 -9.93
N PHE A 223 -13.35 7.46 -11.15
CA PHE A 223 -12.56 8.59 -11.62
C PHE A 223 -13.48 9.72 -12.05
N LEU A 224 -13.25 10.91 -11.51
CA LEU A 224 -14.01 12.12 -11.75
C LEU A 224 -13.06 13.25 -12.11
N GLN A 225 -13.38 13.98 -13.16
CA GLN A 225 -12.68 15.20 -13.53
C GLN A 225 -13.62 16.41 -13.37
N ASN A 226 -13.06 17.52 -12.90
CA ASN A 226 -13.72 18.80 -12.85
C ASN A 226 -12.70 19.91 -13.16
N GLY A 227 -12.74 20.42 -14.40
CA GLY A 227 -11.73 21.36 -14.90
C GLY A 227 -10.30 20.80 -14.77
N ASN A 228 -9.44 21.54 -14.10
CA ASN A 228 -8.04 21.20 -13.87
C ASN A 228 -7.79 20.25 -12.68
N ARG A 229 -8.84 19.61 -12.17
CA ARG A 229 -8.76 18.69 -11.03
C ARG A 229 -9.31 17.32 -11.38
N ALA A 230 -8.62 16.28 -10.94
CA ALA A 230 -9.07 14.90 -11.06
C ALA A 230 -9.06 14.20 -9.70
N GLY A 231 -10.14 13.48 -9.41
CA GLY A 231 -10.28 12.63 -8.24
C GLY A 231 -10.39 11.17 -8.64
N LEU A 232 -9.58 10.32 -8.06
CA LEU A 232 -9.63 8.87 -8.19
C LEU A 232 -9.91 8.25 -6.83
N THR A 233 -10.86 7.32 -6.78
CA THR A 233 -11.09 6.47 -5.61
C THR A 233 -11.08 5.02 -6.04
N VAL A 234 -10.30 4.20 -5.34
CA VAL A 234 -10.19 2.75 -5.58
C VAL A 234 -10.48 2.02 -4.29
N LYS A 235 -11.41 1.06 -4.35
CA LYS A 235 -11.70 0.13 -3.25
C LYS A 235 -10.85 -1.11 -3.40
N ASN A 236 -10.25 -1.56 -2.30
CA ASN A 236 -9.39 -2.76 -2.24
C ASN A 236 -8.37 -2.82 -3.38
N PRO A 237 -7.54 -1.77 -3.58
CA PRO A 237 -6.58 -1.75 -4.67
C PRO A 237 -5.61 -2.93 -4.54
N SER A 238 -5.29 -3.55 -5.66
CA SER A 238 -4.24 -4.57 -5.70
C SER A 238 -2.89 -3.95 -5.39
N MET A 239 -2.04 -4.67 -4.69
CA MET A 239 -0.65 -4.25 -4.48
C MET A 239 0.09 -4.19 -5.83
N GLU A 240 1.12 -3.36 -5.89
CA GLU A 240 1.95 -3.18 -7.09
C GLU A 240 1.16 -2.66 -8.31
N THR A 241 0.00 -2.02 -8.05
CA THR A 241 -0.77 -1.35 -9.10
C THR A 241 -0.34 0.11 -9.18
N LEU A 242 0.00 0.54 -10.39
CA LEU A 242 0.36 1.92 -10.71
C LEU A 242 -0.84 2.67 -11.28
N TYR A 243 -1.20 3.76 -10.67
CA TYR A 243 -2.22 4.71 -11.14
C TYR A 243 -1.52 5.95 -11.67
N VAL A 244 -1.80 6.31 -12.92
CA VAL A 244 -1.21 7.48 -13.59
C VAL A 244 -2.32 8.43 -13.99
N VAL A 245 -2.28 9.64 -13.48
CA VAL A 245 -3.14 10.75 -13.92
C VAL A 245 -2.30 11.67 -14.77
N SER A 246 -2.70 11.88 -16.03
CA SER A 246 -1.96 12.67 -17.00
C SER A 246 -2.85 13.72 -17.66
N MET A 247 -2.25 14.82 -18.09
CA MET A 247 -2.86 15.74 -19.05
C MET A 247 -2.92 15.02 -20.41
N GLU A 248 -4.10 15.01 -21.00
CA GLU A 248 -4.28 14.52 -22.39
C GLU A 248 -4.14 15.69 -23.34
N PRO A 249 -3.48 15.48 -24.49
CA PRO A 249 -3.28 16.51 -25.50
C PRO A 249 -4.58 16.97 -26.18
#